data_f294d7a6802ecb93a56d8c185b7b5514
#
_entry.id   f294d7a6802ecb93a56d8c185b7b5514
#
_cell.length_a   1.000
_cell.length_b   1.000
_cell.length_c   1.000
_cell.angle_alpha   90.00
_cell.angle_beta   90.00
_cell.angle_gamma   90.00
#
_symmetry.space_group_name_H-M   'P 1'
#
loop_
_entity.id
_entity.type
_entity.pdbx_description
1 polymer ?
#
loop_
_entity_poly.entity_id
_entity_poly.type
_entity_poly.pdbx_seq_one_letter_code
_entity_poly.pdbx_strand_id
1 'polypeptide(L)'
;MPLLYKAFHGGSPVLFLAISFILGIAASSAIGHFVSQLWVEIPLFLFIVFLLWLLLRRKGASVSMLPVALVSMLFVLLGFIAYALHASAPDVAWPKSKKLWCGNIVSVSETKATKRCVVALVAYKEGDRLVRVRQQVTLSILKGSEASARFRPGDALLFYARIDHPRPYVLPNGFDYAKWLKRNGIAGTCFVANRWMRLSAESSEKLLQRQSLLMRCRLRSLQLREKLLEQYGRLPADSAGRQVLAALTLGDKSGMTPSIRELYARTGTSHVLALSGLHLGMLISLLMLLMRPLLCFKRLRLPVFLSAVALIWCFAFLTGLSISLLRSAVMYTLWCLFMCRGRHGRSLNNLALAAILLLIVHPDTLFDVGFQLSFLSVLAILSGMPMLNALFPSVRKGRIVIDFLFISVVAQLATAPLVAYYFNSYSVYFILGNCIAIPCTCLLLTFSMLFLMCSGLPFVQELVGRVLACVLDVLHVGLSAVARLPFSSLWVSPSWQSVCVCYVVLVLLYVLLRRKCESMLWARVPCY
;
A
#
# COMPACT_ATOMS: atom_id res chain seq x y z
N MET A 1 -17.57 0.18 29.59
CA MET A 1 -17.25 -1.24 29.83
C MET A 1 -18.16 -2.24 29.12
N PRO A 2 -19.50 -2.13 29.04
CA PRO A 2 -20.33 -3.08 28.27
C PRO A 2 -20.04 -3.10 26.76
N LEU A 3 -19.54 -2.01 26.18
CA LEU A 3 -19.16 -1.94 24.76
C LEU A 3 -17.93 -2.79 24.41
N LEU A 4 -16.93 -2.86 25.28
CA LEU A 4 -15.72 -3.68 25.11
C LEU A 4 -16.05 -5.18 25.17
N TYR A 5 -16.93 -5.56 26.10
CA TYR A 5 -17.41 -6.94 26.23
C TYR A 5 -18.20 -7.40 24.99
N LYS A 6 -19.10 -6.54 24.48
CA LYS A 6 -19.90 -6.79 23.27
C LYS A 6 -19.04 -6.86 22.00
N ALA A 7 -17.97 -6.06 21.92
CA ALA A 7 -17.01 -6.10 20.82
C ALA A 7 -16.20 -7.41 20.82
N PHE A 8 -15.83 -7.92 22.00
CA PHE A 8 -15.04 -9.15 22.13
C PHE A 8 -15.86 -10.41 21.88
N HIS A 9 -17.12 -10.46 22.36
CA HIS A 9 -17.99 -11.65 22.26
C HIS A 9 -18.96 -11.61 21.08
N GLY A 10 -19.34 -10.44 20.60
CA GLY A 10 -20.32 -10.26 19.54
C GLY A 10 -19.79 -9.70 18.22
N GLY A 11 -18.57 -9.13 18.20
CA GLY A 11 -18.12 -8.30 17.08
C GLY A 11 -16.87 -8.78 16.38
N SER A 12 -15.73 -8.28 16.81
CA SER A 12 -14.45 -8.42 16.07
C SER A 12 -13.28 -8.46 17.06
N PRO A 13 -13.01 -9.60 17.72
CA PRO A 13 -11.98 -9.70 18.75
C PRO A 13 -10.59 -9.33 18.21
N VAL A 14 -10.25 -9.70 16.99
CA VAL A 14 -8.96 -9.39 16.39
C VAL A 14 -8.78 -7.89 16.14
N LEU A 15 -9.86 -7.16 15.84
CA LEU A 15 -9.81 -5.70 15.70
C LEU A 15 -9.40 -5.02 17.01
N PHE A 16 -9.91 -5.51 18.13
CA PHE A 16 -9.54 -4.99 19.44
C PHE A 16 -8.05 -5.24 19.75
N LEU A 17 -7.54 -6.44 19.42
CA LEU A 17 -6.13 -6.77 19.57
C LEU A 17 -5.23 -5.92 18.67
N ALA A 18 -5.68 -5.64 17.43
CA ALA A 18 -4.95 -4.77 16.52
C ALA A 18 -4.87 -3.33 17.04
N ILE A 19 -5.96 -2.79 17.59
CA ILE A 19 -5.96 -1.46 18.22
C ILE A 19 -4.98 -1.44 19.41
N SER A 20 -4.99 -2.47 20.26
CA SER A 20 -4.05 -2.59 21.38
C SER A 20 -2.61 -2.62 20.90
N PHE A 21 -2.31 -3.38 19.85
CA PHE A 21 -0.98 -3.45 19.25
C PHE A 21 -0.52 -2.10 18.67
N ILE A 22 -1.41 -1.39 17.97
CA ILE A 22 -1.16 -0.05 17.43
C ILE A 22 -0.87 0.95 18.53
N LEU A 23 -1.63 0.91 19.64
CA LEU A 23 -1.37 1.77 20.81
C LEU A 23 0.01 1.51 21.41
N GLY A 24 0.46 0.26 21.46
CA GLY A 24 1.81 -0.09 21.90
C GLY A 24 2.90 0.52 21.01
N ILE A 25 2.76 0.42 19.70
CA ILE A 25 3.68 1.06 18.73
C ILE A 25 3.69 2.58 18.91
N ALA A 26 2.52 3.21 19.00
CA ALA A 26 2.40 4.66 19.19
C ALA A 26 3.05 5.13 20.50
N ALA A 27 2.81 4.42 21.60
CA ALA A 27 3.43 4.70 22.88
C ALA A 27 4.96 4.59 22.82
N SER A 28 5.49 3.51 22.23
CA SER A 28 6.94 3.33 22.05
C SER A 28 7.57 4.43 21.21
N SER A 29 6.90 4.86 20.13
CA SER A 29 7.38 5.96 19.28
C SER A 29 7.36 7.32 19.96
N ALA A 30 6.39 7.59 20.84
CA ALA A 30 6.28 8.84 21.59
C ALA A 30 7.32 8.96 22.70
N ILE A 31 7.62 7.84 23.38
CA ILE A 31 8.59 7.76 24.47
C ILE A 31 10.02 7.70 23.91
N GLY A 32 10.16 7.31 22.62
CA GLY A 32 11.35 6.85 21.96
C GLY A 32 12.48 7.80 21.79
N HIS A 33 13.22 8.29 22.55
CA HIS A 33 14.66 8.62 22.56
C HIS A 33 15.23 8.70 23.98
N PHE A 34 14.38 8.56 25.01
CA PHE A 34 14.77 8.71 26.41
C PHE A 34 15.11 7.38 27.10
N VAL A 35 15.06 6.28 26.36
CA VAL A 35 14.93 4.98 26.98
C VAL A 35 16.05 4.03 26.61
N SER A 36 17.00 3.91 27.54
CA SER A 36 17.98 2.84 27.65
C SER A 36 17.32 1.45 27.81
N GLN A 37 18.11 0.38 27.68
CA GLN A 37 17.75 -1.05 27.76
C GLN A 37 16.73 -1.47 28.83
N LEU A 38 16.60 -0.73 29.93
CA LEU A 38 15.67 -0.99 31.05
C LEU A 38 14.19 -1.12 30.63
N TRP A 39 13.76 -0.51 29.53
CA TRP A 39 12.36 -0.49 29.11
C TRP A 39 11.93 -1.67 28.22
N VAL A 40 12.88 -2.41 27.72
CA VAL A 40 12.60 -3.71 27.09
C VAL A 40 12.42 -4.77 28.19
N GLU A 41 13.16 -4.64 29.30
CA GLU A 41 13.12 -5.58 30.42
C GLU A 41 11.82 -5.48 31.22
N ILE A 42 11.27 -4.29 31.45
CA ILE A 42 9.99 -4.11 32.17
C ILE A 42 8.80 -4.76 31.45
N PRO A 43 8.56 -4.51 30.15
CA PRO A 43 7.52 -5.21 29.40
C PRO A 43 7.72 -6.73 29.34
N LEU A 44 8.95 -7.19 29.20
CA LEU A 44 9.28 -8.62 29.18
C LEU A 44 8.99 -9.26 30.55
N PHE A 45 9.33 -8.60 31.65
CA PHE A 45 9.04 -9.04 33.02
C PHE A 45 7.52 -9.12 33.24
N LEU A 46 6.78 -8.07 32.89
CA LEU A 46 5.31 -8.05 32.99
C LEU A 46 4.66 -9.13 32.11
N PHE A 47 5.24 -9.42 30.95
CA PHE A 47 4.81 -10.50 30.08
C PHE A 47 5.02 -11.87 30.72
N ILE A 48 6.17 -12.12 31.33
CA ILE A 48 6.48 -13.38 32.03
C ILE A 48 5.54 -13.55 33.23
N VAL A 49 5.30 -12.50 34.01
CA VAL A 49 4.37 -12.51 35.15
C VAL A 49 2.95 -12.82 34.68
N PHE A 50 2.53 -12.26 33.54
CA PHE A 50 1.24 -12.55 32.93
C PHE A 50 1.11 -14.00 32.45
N LEU A 51 2.15 -14.54 31.83
CA LEU A 51 2.20 -15.93 31.36
C LEU A 51 2.14 -16.92 32.53
N LEU A 52 2.88 -16.63 33.61
CA LEU A 52 2.84 -17.38 34.87
C LEU A 52 1.42 -17.34 35.49
N TRP A 53 0.79 -16.18 35.50
CA TRP A 53 -0.59 -16.05 36.00
C TRP A 53 -1.59 -16.83 35.14
N LEU A 54 -1.46 -16.84 33.80
CA LEU A 54 -2.27 -17.65 32.89
C LEU A 54 -2.11 -19.16 33.15
N LEU A 55 -0.90 -19.62 33.39
CA LEU A 55 -0.57 -21.02 33.70
C LEU A 55 -1.11 -21.45 35.06
N LEU A 56 -1.12 -20.54 36.04
CA LEU A 56 -1.59 -20.80 37.41
C LEU A 56 -3.13 -20.71 37.56
N ARG A 57 -3.85 -20.23 36.53
CA ARG A 57 -5.31 -20.06 36.58
C ARG A 57 -6.03 -21.41 36.53
N ARG A 58 -6.69 -21.79 37.65
CA ARG A 58 -7.55 -22.98 37.73
C ARG A 58 -8.74 -22.87 36.77
N LYS A 59 -9.02 -23.96 36.03
CA LYS A 59 -10.24 -24.13 35.19
C LYS A 59 -11.50 -23.99 36.07
N GLY A 60 -12.28 -22.93 35.87
CA GLY A 60 -13.58 -22.85 36.55
C GLY A 60 -14.13 -21.45 36.88
N ALA A 61 -13.45 -20.36 36.56
CA ALA A 61 -13.99 -19.02 36.83
C ALA A 61 -14.84 -18.52 35.66
N SER A 62 -16.02 -17.93 35.96
CA SER A 62 -16.86 -17.19 34.99
C SER A 62 -16.02 -16.22 34.16
N VAL A 63 -16.38 -16.02 32.88
CA VAL A 63 -15.70 -15.13 31.94
C VAL A 63 -15.70 -13.71 32.50
N SER A 64 -14.68 -13.40 33.33
CA SER A 64 -14.47 -12.06 33.89
C SER A 64 -13.84 -11.16 32.82
N MET A 65 -14.02 -9.85 32.94
CA MET A 65 -13.37 -8.83 32.08
C MET A 65 -11.84 -8.89 32.15
N LEU A 66 -11.31 -9.51 33.18
CA LEU A 66 -9.87 -9.60 33.46
C LEU A 66 -9.05 -10.25 32.32
N PRO A 67 -9.45 -11.42 31.73
CA PRO A 67 -8.70 -12.02 30.61
C PRO A 67 -8.67 -11.15 29.37
N VAL A 68 -9.74 -10.42 29.08
CA VAL A 68 -9.78 -9.49 27.93
C VAL A 68 -8.79 -8.34 28.15
N ALA A 69 -8.77 -7.74 29.32
CA ALA A 69 -7.85 -6.68 29.67
C ALA A 69 -6.39 -7.15 29.61
N LEU A 70 -6.11 -8.36 30.13
CA LEU A 70 -4.76 -8.93 30.14
C LEU A 70 -4.26 -9.26 28.72
N VAL A 71 -5.10 -9.84 27.86
CA VAL A 71 -4.74 -10.09 26.45
C VAL A 71 -4.52 -8.78 25.71
N SER A 72 -5.32 -7.75 25.98
CA SER A 72 -5.13 -6.42 25.37
C SER A 72 -3.81 -5.79 25.81
N MET A 73 -3.49 -5.86 27.10
CA MET A 73 -2.24 -5.37 27.64
C MET A 73 -1.04 -6.10 27.03
N LEU A 74 -1.16 -7.43 26.82
CA LEU A 74 -0.15 -8.21 26.12
C LEU A 74 0.11 -7.68 24.70
N PHE A 75 -0.94 -7.38 23.93
CA PHE A 75 -0.79 -6.85 22.58
C PHE A 75 -0.22 -5.42 22.58
N VAL A 76 -0.53 -4.58 23.56
CA VAL A 76 0.14 -3.28 23.75
C VAL A 76 1.65 -3.49 23.98
N LEU A 77 2.02 -4.41 24.86
CA LEU A 77 3.44 -4.72 25.14
C LEU A 77 4.16 -5.28 23.90
N LEU A 78 3.52 -6.19 23.15
CA LEU A 78 4.09 -6.74 21.92
C LEU A 78 4.31 -5.63 20.88
N GLY A 79 3.36 -4.71 20.72
CA GLY A 79 3.52 -3.56 19.82
C GLY A 79 4.66 -2.63 20.25
N PHE A 80 4.76 -2.36 21.53
CA PHE A 80 5.84 -1.56 22.12
C PHE A 80 7.21 -2.18 21.85
N ILE A 81 7.37 -3.48 22.14
CA ILE A 81 8.61 -4.23 21.93
C ILE A 81 8.97 -4.28 20.44
N ALA A 82 7.99 -4.56 19.56
CA ALA A 82 8.22 -4.63 18.13
C ALA A 82 8.79 -3.32 17.58
N TYR A 83 8.25 -2.18 18.01
CA TYR A 83 8.77 -0.88 17.60
C TYR A 83 10.13 -0.57 18.23
N ALA A 84 10.32 -0.82 19.51
CA ALA A 84 11.57 -0.59 20.20
C ALA A 84 12.73 -1.38 19.58
N LEU A 85 12.53 -2.67 19.28
CA LEU A 85 13.53 -3.50 18.61
C LEU A 85 13.84 -3.00 17.19
N HIS A 86 12.81 -2.56 16.45
CA HIS A 86 13.00 -2.01 15.11
C HIS A 86 13.76 -0.67 15.14
N ALA A 87 13.42 0.21 16.08
CA ALA A 87 14.07 1.51 16.24
C ALA A 87 15.53 1.39 16.75
N SER A 88 15.81 0.36 17.55
CA SER A 88 17.16 0.07 18.07
C SER A 88 18.06 -0.66 17.08
N ALA A 89 17.54 -1.05 15.90
CA ALA A 89 18.36 -1.70 14.88
C ALA A 89 19.49 -0.75 14.44
N PRO A 90 20.77 -1.19 14.48
CA PRO A 90 21.90 -0.33 14.17
C PRO A 90 21.82 0.16 12.72
N ASP A 91 22.09 1.44 12.53
CA ASP A 91 22.23 1.98 11.20
C ASP A 91 23.45 1.36 10.49
N VAL A 92 23.35 1.18 9.18
CA VAL A 92 24.44 0.60 8.39
C VAL A 92 25.68 1.49 8.49
N ALA A 93 26.79 0.96 8.99
CA ALA A 93 28.04 1.71 9.03
C ALA A 93 28.63 1.85 7.62
N TRP A 94 28.58 3.05 7.05
CA TRP A 94 29.16 3.34 5.75
C TRP A 94 30.64 3.73 5.87
N PRO A 95 31.53 3.29 4.95
CA PRO A 95 32.91 3.74 4.89
C PRO A 95 33.00 5.27 4.74
N LYS A 96 33.81 5.92 5.56
CA LYS A 96 33.98 7.39 5.52
C LYS A 96 34.68 7.88 4.24
N SER A 97 35.48 7.03 3.58
CA SER A 97 36.18 7.32 2.33
C SER A 97 35.35 6.94 1.10
N LYS A 98 35.65 7.56 -0.04
CA LYS A 98 35.07 7.13 -1.32
C LYS A 98 35.57 5.73 -1.65
N LYS A 99 34.68 4.85 -2.05
CA LYS A 99 34.97 3.46 -2.44
C LYS A 99 34.35 3.16 -3.82
N LEU A 100 34.85 2.09 -4.44
CA LEU A 100 34.29 1.59 -5.68
C LEU A 100 33.17 0.59 -5.34
N TRP A 101 31.94 0.93 -5.71
CA TRP A 101 30.74 0.17 -5.43
C TRP A 101 30.22 -0.54 -6.67
N CYS A 102 29.63 -1.71 -6.50
CA CYS A 102 28.90 -2.40 -7.56
C CYS A 102 27.50 -2.82 -7.08
N GLY A 103 26.52 -2.70 -7.98
CA GLY A 103 25.13 -3.09 -7.69
C GLY A 103 24.25 -3.06 -8.91
N ASN A 104 23.03 -3.59 -8.77
CA ASN A 104 22.03 -3.61 -9.83
C ASN A 104 21.00 -2.49 -9.63
N ILE A 105 20.59 -1.84 -10.70
CA ILE A 105 19.55 -0.82 -10.72
C ILE A 105 18.20 -1.48 -10.42
N VAL A 106 17.47 -0.93 -9.47
CA VAL A 106 16.10 -1.37 -9.12
C VAL A 106 15.06 -0.46 -9.79
N SER A 107 15.26 0.85 -9.70
CA SER A 107 14.36 1.82 -10.32
C SER A 107 15.12 3.07 -10.77
N VAL A 108 14.58 3.75 -11.76
CA VAL A 108 15.11 4.98 -12.31
C VAL A 108 14.03 6.04 -12.26
N SER A 109 14.36 7.23 -11.82
CA SER A 109 13.52 8.42 -11.91
C SER A 109 14.34 9.59 -12.42
N GLU A 110 13.74 10.41 -13.26
CA GLU A 110 14.43 11.56 -13.85
C GLU A 110 13.92 12.87 -13.25
N THR A 111 14.85 13.73 -12.88
CA THR A 111 14.62 15.14 -12.56
C THR A 111 15.19 16.02 -13.67
N LYS A 112 14.94 17.32 -13.62
CA LYS A 112 15.46 18.25 -14.63
C LYS A 112 16.99 18.16 -14.77
N ALA A 113 17.73 18.09 -13.66
CA ALA A 113 19.18 18.14 -13.63
C ALA A 113 19.86 16.76 -13.39
N THR A 114 19.18 15.79 -12.80
CA THR A 114 19.78 14.52 -12.37
C THR A 114 18.92 13.32 -12.74
N LYS A 115 19.57 12.17 -13.00
CA LYS A 115 18.94 10.85 -12.99
C LYS A 115 19.14 10.24 -11.61
N ARG A 116 18.05 9.91 -10.93
CA ARG A 116 18.07 9.26 -9.63
C ARG A 116 17.80 7.78 -9.81
N CYS A 117 18.76 6.94 -9.45
CA CYS A 117 18.67 5.48 -9.51
C CYS A 117 18.64 4.92 -8.10
N VAL A 118 17.72 4.00 -7.82
CA VAL A 118 17.81 3.13 -6.65
C VAL A 118 18.65 1.94 -7.04
N VAL A 119 19.75 1.70 -6.34
CA VAL A 119 20.71 0.63 -6.63
C VAL A 119 20.76 -0.35 -5.47
N ALA A 120 20.53 -1.64 -5.75
CA ALA A 120 20.77 -2.73 -4.81
C ALA A 120 22.26 -3.10 -4.86
N LEU A 121 22.99 -2.75 -3.81
CA LEU A 121 24.41 -3.02 -3.69
C LEU A 121 24.69 -4.52 -3.54
N VAL A 122 25.79 -4.97 -4.12
CA VAL A 122 26.30 -6.33 -3.99
C VAL A 122 27.60 -6.35 -3.19
N ALA A 123 28.54 -5.44 -3.53
CA ALA A 123 29.84 -5.35 -2.86
C ALA A 123 30.50 -4.00 -3.10
N TYR A 124 31.53 -3.70 -2.30
CA TYR A 124 32.49 -2.65 -2.58
C TYR A 124 33.93 -3.16 -2.46
N LYS A 125 34.86 -2.44 -3.12
CA LYS A 125 36.29 -2.78 -3.07
C LYS A 125 36.96 -2.04 -1.90
N GLU A 126 37.63 -2.80 -1.03
CA GLU A 126 38.45 -2.31 0.07
C GLU A 126 39.86 -2.90 -0.04
N GLY A 127 40.81 -2.07 -0.50
CA GLY A 127 42.10 -2.61 -0.93
C GLY A 127 41.92 -3.62 -2.05
N ASP A 128 42.41 -4.84 -1.87
CA ASP A 128 42.21 -5.96 -2.81
C ASP A 128 41.03 -6.88 -2.46
N ARG A 129 40.32 -6.62 -1.37
CA ARG A 129 39.19 -7.46 -0.93
C ARG A 129 37.87 -6.85 -1.40
N LEU A 130 36.93 -7.74 -1.77
CA LEU A 130 35.53 -7.40 -2.04
C LEU A 130 34.71 -7.66 -0.79
N VAL A 131 34.18 -6.58 -0.20
CA VAL A 131 33.28 -6.66 0.97
C VAL A 131 31.84 -6.72 0.45
N ARG A 132 31.10 -7.77 0.84
CA ARG A 132 29.68 -7.96 0.45
C ARG A 132 28.77 -7.04 1.25
N VAL A 133 27.85 -6.37 0.55
CA VAL A 133 26.82 -5.50 1.14
C VAL A 133 25.48 -5.79 0.49
N ARG A 134 24.42 -5.92 1.30
CA ARG A 134 23.05 -6.21 0.83
C ARG A 134 22.09 -5.09 1.22
N GLN A 135 22.39 -3.87 0.74
CA GLN A 135 21.61 -2.67 1.04
C GLN A 135 21.18 -1.99 -0.25
N GLN A 136 20.11 -1.20 -0.18
CA GLN A 136 19.71 -0.32 -1.27
C GLN A 136 20.12 1.11 -0.97
N VAL A 137 20.61 1.80 -2.00
CA VAL A 137 21.02 3.21 -1.91
C VAL A 137 20.43 4.01 -3.06
N THR A 138 20.21 5.28 -2.84
CA THR A 138 19.83 6.22 -3.90
C THR A 138 21.08 6.85 -4.47
N LEU A 139 21.33 6.59 -5.75
CA LEU A 139 22.43 7.17 -6.53
C LEU A 139 21.87 8.30 -7.41
N SER A 140 22.33 9.52 -7.22
CA SER A 140 22.01 10.67 -8.07
C SER A 140 23.15 10.90 -9.05
N ILE A 141 22.88 10.78 -10.36
CA ILE A 141 23.84 10.97 -11.46
C ILE A 141 23.51 12.27 -12.15
N LEU A 142 24.50 13.14 -12.35
CA LEU A 142 24.34 14.39 -13.09
C LEU A 142 24.05 14.09 -14.57
N LYS A 143 23.11 14.80 -15.19
CA LYS A 143 22.85 14.71 -16.63
C LYS A 143 23.98 15.40 -17.40
N GLY A 144 24.88 14.62 -17.97
CA GLY A 144 25.95 15.05 -18.89
C GLY A 144 25.81 14.39 -20.26
N SER A 145 26.77 14.61 -21.15
CA SER A 145 26.76 14.05 -22.52
C SER A 145 26.70 12.53 -22.60
N GLU A 146 27.26 11.81 -21.62
CA GLU A 146 27.16 10.34 -21.50
C GLU A 146 25.87 9.85 -20.80
N ALA A 147 25.10 10.74 -20.16
CA ALA A 147 23.89 10.41 -19.44
C ALA A 147 22.66 10.18 -20.34
N SER A 148 22.80 10.19 -21.66
CA SER A 148 21.77 9.74 -22.62
C SER A 148 21.55 8.24 -22.53
N ALA A 149 22.41 7.47 -21.86
CA ALA A 149 22.25 6.05 -21.63
C ALA A 149 20.91 5.74 -20.92
N ARG A 150 20.07 4.97 -21.58
CA ARG A 150 18.81 4.50 -21.02
C ARG A 150 19.10 3.40 -20.00
N PHE A 151 19.02 3.72 -18.72
CA PHE A 151 19.13 2.75 -17.64
C PHE A 151 17.87 1.90 -17.53
N ARG A 152 18.04 0.57 -17.31
CA ARG A 152 16.94 -0.37 -17.12
C ARG A 152 17.08 -1.09 -15.77
N PRO A 153 16.00 -1.51 -15.15
CA PRO A 153 16.05 -2.38 -13.98
C PRO A 153 16.86 -3.65 -14.27
N GLY A 154 17.76 -4.00 -13.35
CA GLY A 154 18.68 -5.13 -13.51
C GLY A 154 20.04 -4.78 -14.11
N ASP A 155 20.20 -3.63 -14.78
CA ASP A 155 21.52 -3.17 -15.23
C ASP A 155 22.47 -3.07 -14.05
N ALA A 156 23.70 -3.51 -14.23
CA ALA A 156 24.74 -3.35 -13.23
C ALA A 156 25.53 -2.07 -13.44
N LEU A 157 25.71 -1.34 -12.34
CA LEU A 157 26.54 -0.15 -12.28
C LEU A 157 27.75 -0.38 -11.40
N LEU A 158 28.88 0.15 -11.86
CA LEU A 158 30.08 0.35 -11.10
C LEU A 158 30.25 1.87 -10.91
N PHE A 159 30.39 2.32 -9.67
CA PHE A 159 30.52 3.76 -9.39
C PHE A 159 31.44 4.03 -8.21
N TYR A 160 32.13 5.14 -8.26
CA TYR A 160 33.06 5.57 -7.22
C TYR A 160 32.46 6.73 -6.44
N ALA A 161 32.04 6.44 -5.21
CA ALA A 161 31.34 7.41 -4.37
C ALA A 161 31.57 7.16 -2.87
N ARG A 162 31.28 8.18 -2.09
CA ARG A 162 31.00 8.05 -0.67
C ARG A 162 29.47 7.93 -0.52
N ILE A 163 29.04 6.97 0.27
CA ILE A 163 27.64 6.81 0.64
C ILE A 163 27.45 7.47 2.00
N ASP A 164 26.49 8.37 2.07
CA ASP A 164 26.13 9.07 3.30
C ASP A 164 24.73 8.63 3.76
N HIS A 165 24.49 8.72 5.07
CA HIS A 165 23.13 8.55 5.59
C HIS A 165 22.22 9.64 5.02
N PRO A 166 20.94 9.32 4.74
CA PRO A 166 20.00 10.33 4.32
C PRO A 166 19.91 11.45 5.36
N ARG A 167 20.14 12.69 4.95
CA ARG A 167 20.02 13.84 5.85
C ARG A 167 18.55 14.09 6.17
N PRO A 168 18.19 14.32 7.44
CA PRO A 168 16.83 14.69 7.80
C PRO A 168 16.49 16.03 7.10
N TYR A 169 15.45 15.98 6.32
CA TYR A 169 14.87 17.16 5.68
C TYR A 169 13.36 17.12 5.90
N VAL A 170 12.91 17.94 6.84
CA VAL A 170 11.50 18.01 7.22
C VAL A 170 10.85 19.15 6.44
N LEU A 171 9.86 18.81 5.63
CA LEU A 171 9.04 19.78 4.92
C LEU A 171 8.07 20.48 5.92
N PRO A 172 7.54 21.69 5.58
CA PRO A 172 6.59 22.40 6.44
C PRO A 172 5.35 21.58 6.85
N ASN A 173 4.96 20.60 6.03
CA ASN A 173 3.86 19.67 6.31
C ASN A 173 4.26 18.47 7.22
N GLY A 174 5.43 18.52 7.86
CA GLY A 174 5.94 17.45 8.73
C GLY A 174 6.49 16.22 8.02
N PHE A 175 6.56 16.19 6.70
CA PHE A 175 7.12 15.07 5.95
C PHE A 175 8.64 15.04 6.07
N ASP A 176 9.19 13.95 6.63
CA ASP A 176 10.63 13.70 6.76
C ASP A 176 11.11 12.76 5.65
N TYR A 177 11.88 13.31 4.71
CA TYR A 177 12.38 12.56 3.56
C TYR A 177 13.36 11.44 3.95
N ALA A 178 14.17 11.63 4.98
CA ALA A 178 15.12 10.61 5.45
C ALA A 178 14.37 9.40 6.05
N LYS A 179 13.34 9.65 6.86
CA LYS A 179 12.48 8.59 7.39
C LYS A 179 11.72 7.86 6.28
N TRP A 180 11.27 8.60 5.27
CA TRP A 180 10.62 7.99 4.11
C TRP A 180 11.57 7.07 3.33
N LEU A 181 12.82 7.46 3.10
CA LEU A 181 13.83 6.62 2.46
C LEU A 181 14.09 5.35 3.27
N LYS A 182 14.28 5.48 4.59
CA LYS A 182 14.50 4.33 5.50
C LYS A 182 13.34 3.34 5.45
N ARG A 183 12.09 3.83 5.49
CA ARG A 183 10.87 3.00 5.34
C ARG A 183 10.79 2.27 4.00
N ASN A 184 11.34 2.86 2.93
CA ASN A 184 11.43 2.21 1.62
C ASN A 184 12.66 1.30 1.47
N GLY A 185 13.39 1.00 2.55
CA GLY A 185 14.54 0.13 2.56
C GLY A 185 15.80 0.74 1.94
N ILE A 186 15.86 2.07 1.83
CA ILE A 186 17.00 2.82 1.30
C ILE A 186 17.87 3.27 2.47
N ALA A 187 19.06 2.66 2.60
CA ALA A 187 19.96 2.87 3.73
C ALA A 187 20.95 4.03 3.53
N GLY A 188 21.10 4.53 2.32
CA GLY A 188 22.06 5.59 2.03
C GLY A 188 21.75 6.37 0.77
N THR A 189 22.40 7.53 0.64
CA THR A 189 22.34 8.39 -0.53
C THR A 189 23.75 8.75 -1.00
N CYS A 190 23.96 8.80 -2.31
CA CYS A 190 25.21 9.23 -2.89
C CYS A 190 24.99 10.04 -4.17
N PHE A 191 25.99 10.85 -4.51
CA PHE A 191 26.01 11.66 -5.71
C PHE A 191 27.25 11.35 -6.52
N VAL A 192 27.08 11.18 -7.84
CA VAL A 192 28.18 10.92 -8.78
C VAL A 192 27.99 11.82 -10.00
N ALA A 193 29.04 12.57 -10.34
CA ALA A 193 29.04 13.36 -11.57
C ALA A 193 29.45 12.48 -12.78
N ASN A 194 30.72 12.02 -12.83
CA ASN A 194 31.29 11.38 -14.03
C ASN A 194 32.00 10.03 -13.73
N ARG A 195 32.10 9.59 -12.46
CA ARG A 195 32.83 8.36 -12.10
C ARG A 195 31.89 7.19 -11.93
N TRP A 196 31.24 6.81 -13.02
CA TRP A 196 30.37 5.64 -13.08
C TRP A 196 30.52 4.92 -14.43
N MET A 197 30.25 3.63 -14.45
CA MET A 197 30.27 2.80 -15.64
C MET A 197 29.14 1.78 -15.60
N ARG A 198 28.40 1.63 -16.69
CA ARG A 198 27.47 0.53 -16.87
C ARG A 198 28.24 -0.71 -17.30
N LEU A 199 28.02 -1.80 -16.60
CA LEU A 199 28.66 -3.09 -16.92
C LEU A 199 27.93 -3.78 -18.08
N SER A 200 28.63 -4.72 -18.73
CA SER A 200 28.04 -5.54 -19.80
C SER A 200 26.84 -6.35 -19.31
N ALA A 201 25.99 -6.82 -20.22
CA ALA A 201 24.84 -7.64 -19.92
C ALA A 201 25.22 -8.95 -19.17
N GLU A 202 26.34 -9.57 -19.58
CA GLU A 202 26.85 -10.78 -18.94
C GLU A 202 27.29 -10.52 -17.48
N SER A 203 28.02 -9.42 -17.25
CA SER A 203 28.41 -9.00 -15.90
C SER A 203 27.21 -8.62 -15.03
N SER A 204 26.17 -8.02 -15.63
CA SER A 204 24.93 -7.68 -14.95
C SER A 204 24.20 -8.93 -14.47
N GLU A 205 24.13 -10.00 -15.29
CA GLU A 205 23.52 -11.26 -14.91
C GLU A 205 24.33 -11.99 -13.82
N LYS A 206 25.66 -11.99 -13.92
CA LYS A 206 26.54 -12.54 -12.86
C LYS A 206 26.36 -11.81 -11.52
N LEU A 207 26.21 -10.48 -11.56
CA LEU A 207 25.93 -9.69 -10.35
C LEU A 207 24.53 -9.99 -9.79
N LEU A 208 23.54 -10.13 -10.67
CA LEU A 208 22.17 -10.46 -10.30
C LEU A 208 22.11 -11.78 -9.54
N GLN A 209 22.86 -12.80 -9.95
CA GLN A 209 22.95 -14.09 -9.27
C GLN A 209 23.54 -14.02 -7.85
N ARG A 210 24.31 -12.97 -7.53
CA ARG A 210 24.86 -12.73 -6.19
C ARG A 210 23.89 -12.03 -5.24
N GLN A 211 22.77 -11.50 -5.75
CA GLN A 211 21.70 -10.91 -4.96
C GLN A 211 20.91 -11.98 -4.18
N SER A 212 20.15 -11.55 -3.15
CA SER A 212 19.22 -12.44 -2.46
C SER A 212 18.14 -12.96 -3.40
N LEU A 213 17.55 -14.13 -3.11
CA LEU A 213 16.50 -14.73 -3.93
C LEU A 213 15.34 -13.75 -4.17
N LEU A 214 14.86 -13.10 -3.11
CA LEU A 214 13.78 -12.10 -3.20
C LEU A 214 14.15 -10.95 -4.15
N MET A 215 15.38 -10.43 -4.04
CA MET A 215 15.85 -9.33 -4.89
C MET A 215 16.00 -9.79 -6.34
N ARG A 216 16.47 -11.00 -6.58
CA ARG A 216 16.52 -11.59 -7.94
C ARG A 216 15.13 -11.69 -8.57
N CYS A 217 14.17 -12.25 -7.85
CA CYS A 217 12.79 -12.33 -8.31
C CYS A 217 12.22 -10.94 -8.62
N ARG A 218 12.45 -9.96 -7.71
CA ARG A 218 12.02 -8.58 -7.91
C ARG A 218 12.64 -7.94 -9.15
N LEU A 219 13.95 -8.07 -9.35
CA LEU A 219 14.63 -7.49 -10.52
C LEU A 219 14.19 -8.14 -11.83
N ARG A 220 14.02 -9.46 -11.88
CA ARG A 220 13.49 -10.15 -13.06
C ARG A 220 12.05 -9.74 -13.39
N SER A 221 11.22 -9.57 -12.37
CA SER A 221 9.85 -9.07 -12.56
C SER A 221 9.83 -7.64 -13.10
N LEU A 222 10.74 -6.78 -12.64
CA LEU A 222 10.89 -5.42 -13.15
C LEU A 222 11.41 -5.40 -14.60
N GLN A 223 12.32 -6.31 -14.96
CA GLN A 223 12.75 -6.48 -16.35
C GLN A 223 11.60 -6.94 -17.26
N LEU A 224 10.77 -7.86 -16.78
CA LEU A 224 9.55 -8.26 -17.49
C LEU A 224 8.59 -7.08 -17.66
N ARG A 225 8.41 -6.27 -16.59
CA ARG A 225 7.60 -5.05 -16.65
C ARG A 225 8.07 -4.09 -17.74
N GLU A 226 9.39 -3.86 -17.86
CA GLU A 226 9.95 -3.01 -18.92
C GLU A 226 9.60 -3.52 -20.32
N LYS A 227 9.72 -4.84 -20.56
CA LYS A 227 9.32 -5.44 -21.82
C LYS A 227 7.83 -5.26 -22.14
N LEU A 228 6.97 -5.34 -21.11
CA LEU A 228 5.52 -5.11 -21.25
C LEU A 228 5.23 -3.63 -21.52
N LEU A 229 5.95 -2.71 -20.88
CA LEU A 229 5.83 -1.27 -21.13
C LEU A 229 6.25 -0.90 -22.56
N GLU A 230 7.24 -1.57 -23.13
CA GLU A 230 7.63 -1.38 -24.54
C GLU A 230 6.48 -1.71 -25.52
N GLN A 231 5.62 -2.68 -25.19
CA GLN A 231 4.45 -3.01 -26.00
C GLN A 231 3.42 -1.87 -26.03
N TYR A 232 3.30 -1.08 -24.95
CA TYR A 232 2.42 0.10 -24.95
C TYR A 232 2.89 1.20 -25.90
N GLY A 233 4.12 1.14 -26.40
CA GLY A 233 4.60 1.99 -27.49
C GLY A 233 3.82 1.82 -28.79
N ARG A 234 3.19 0.64 -29.00
CA ARG A 234 2.35 0.32 -30.19
C ARG A 234 0.90 0.82 -30.05
N LEU A 235 0.51 1.33 -28.87
CA LEU A 235 -0.85 1.79 -28.63
C LEU A 235 -1.13 3.06 -29.43
N PRO A 236 -2.26 3.17 -30.15
CA PRO A 236 -2.67 4.37 -30.86
C PRO A 236 -3.26 5.43 -29.90
N ALA A 237 -2.47 5.83 -28.91
CA ALA A 237 -2.80 6.84 -27.91
C ALA A 237 -1.68 7.88 -27.84
N ASP A 238 -1.99 9.05 -27.29
CA ASP A 238 -1.00 10.08 -27.04
C ASP A 238 0.02 9.67 -25.97
N SER A 239 1.08 10.45 -25.79
CA SER A 239 2.11 10.16 -24.80
C SER A 239 1.58 10.22 -23.37
N ALA A 240 0.63 11.11 -23.08
CA ALA A 240 0.03 11.27 -21.76
C ALA A 240 -0.88 10.06 -21.43
N GLY A 241 -1.71 9.60 -22.37
CA GLY A 241 -2.53 8.41 -22.20
C GLY A 241 -1.70 7.15 -21.98
N ARG A 242 -0.61 6.95 -22.74
CA ARG A 242 0.30 5.82 -22.50
C ARG A 242 0.95 5.84 -21.12
N GLN A 243 1.35 7.03 -20.62
CA GLN A 243 1.90 7.18 -19.27
C GLN A 243 0.86 6.87 -18.19
N VAL A 244 -0.39 7.34 -18.37
CA VAL A 244 -1.49 7.02 -17.46
C VAL A 244 -1.75 5.52 -17.46
N LEU A 245 -1.83 4.87 -18.64
CA LEU A 245 -2.03 3.43 -18.71
C LEU A 245 -0.90 2.65 -18.02
N ALA A 246 0.35 3.02 -18.26
CA ALA A 246 1.53 2.41 -17.63
C ALA A 246 1.46 2.51 -16.09
N ALA A 247 1.03 3.65 -15.57
CA ALA A 247 0.88 3.84 -14.13
C ALA A 247 -0.28 3.03 -13.54
N LEU A 248 -1.43 2.99 -14.22
CA LEU A 248 -2.63 2.30 -13.76
C LEU A 248 -2.49 0.77 -13.79
N THR A 249 -1.76 0.23 -14.77
CA THR A 249 -1.70 -1.22 -15.01
C THR A 249 -0.42 -1.86 -14.50
N LEU A 250 0.73 -1.25 -14.74
CA LEU A 250 2.05 -1.78 -14.40
C LEU A 250 2.76 -1.00 -13.28
N GLY A 251 2.14 0.06 -12.77
CA GLY A 251 2.67 0.85 -11.65
C GLY A 251 3.86 1.74 -12.02
N ASP A 252 4.11 1.96 -13.30
CA ASP A 252 5.20 2.84 -13.73
C ASP A 252 4.76 4.31 -13.75
N LYS A 253 5.33 5.09 -12.83
CA LYS A 253 5.07 6.52 -12.68
C LYS A 253 6.22 7.39 -13.21
N SER A 254 7.24 6.78 -13.80
CA SER A 254 8.47 7.47 -14.20
C SER A 254 8.23 8.57 -15.24
N GLY A 255 7.31 8.33 -16.16
CA GLY A 255 6.95 9.27 -17.23
C GLY A 255 5.88 10.31 -16.86
N MET A 256 5.27 10.23 -15.65
CA MET A 256 4.15 11.09 -15.30
C MET A 256 4.52 12.56 -15.16
N THR A 257 3.87 13.41 -15.95
CA THR A 257 4.02 14.86 -15.87
C THR A 257 3.34 15.47 -14.63
N PRO A 258 3.80 16.62 -14.13
CA PRO A 258 3.14 17.33 -13.04
C PRO A 258 1.68 17.70 -13.37
N SER A 259 1.38 18.05 -14.62
CA SER A 259 0.02 18.39 -15.07
C SER A 259 -0.97 17.23 -14.94
N ILE A 260 -0.54 16.00 -15.30
CA ILE A 260 -1.37 14.80 -15.10
C ILE A 260 -1.64 14.59 -13.61
N ARG A 261 -0.62 14.70 -12.76
CA ARG A 261 -0.79 14.52 -11.30
C ARG A 261 -1.75 15.56 -10.72
N GLU A 262 -1.66 16.80 -11.17
CA GLU A 262 -2.55 17.88 -10.74
C GLU A 262 -3.99 17.63 -11.17
N LEU A 263 -4.23 17.19 -12.41
CA LEU A 263 -5.55 16.83 -12.91
C LEU A 263 -6.26 15.82 -12.00
N TYR A 264 -5.55 14.74 -11.65
CA TYR A 264 -6.07 13.71 -10.76
C TYR A 264 -6.23 14.17 -9.31
N ALA A 265 -5.39 15.11 -8.86
CA ALA A 265 -5.52 15.70 -7.53
C ALA A 265 -6.76 16.59 -7.43
N ARG A 266 -6.99 17.47 -8.40
CA ARG A 266 -8.17 18.36 -8.44
C ARG A 266 -9.49 17.58 -8.48
N THR A 267 -9.52 16.44 -9.15
CA THR A 267 -10.72 15.60 -9.28
C THR A 267 -10.89 14.59 -8.13
N GLY A 268 -9.96 14.54 -7.16
CA GLY A 268 -9.99 13.60 -6.03
C GLY A 268 -9.65 12.16 -6.40
N THR A 269 -9.14 11.93 -7.61
CA THR A 269 -8.85 10.60 -8.15
C THR A 269 -7.38 10.20 -8.09
N SER A 270 -6.55 10.92 -7.32
CA SER A 270 -5.10 10.60 -7.13
C SER A 270 -4.85 9.18 -6.64
N HIS A 271 -5.78 8.61 -5.86
CA HIS A 271 -5.70 7.24 -5.37
C HIS A 271 -5.80 6.19 -6.49
N VAL A 272 -6.38 6.54 -7.64
CA VAL A 272 -6.46 5.68 -8.82
C VAL A 272 -5.10 5.58 -9.51
N LEU A 273 -4.32 6.67 -9.61
CA LEU A 273 -2.94 6.66 -10.14
C LEU A 273 -1.96 5.86 -9.29
N ALA A 274 -2.29 5.65 -8.02
CA ALA A 274 -1.53 4.74 -7.17
C ALA A 274 -2.12 3.35 -7.31
N LEU A 275 -1.31 2.35 -7.71
CA LEU A 275 -1.76 0.96 -7.65
C LEU A 275 -2.31 0.67 -6.25
N SER A 276 -3.58 0.36 -6.20
CA SER A 276 -4.36 0.26 -4.95
C SER A 276 -5.02 -1.10 -4.80
N GLY A 277 -5.64 -1.32 -3.65
CA GLY A 277 -6.48 -2.49 -3.41
C GLY A 277 -7.63 -2.64 -4.40
N LEU A 278 -8.10 -1.54 -4.98
CA LEU A 278 -9.13 -1.56 -6.01
C LEU A 278 -8.65 -2.32 -7.27
N HIS A 279 -7.44 -2.02 -7.76
CA HIS A 279 -6.86 -2.70 -8.93
C HIS A 279 -6.71 -4.21 -8.68
N LEU A 280 -6.17 -4.59 -7.52
CA LEU A 280 -6.03 -5.99 -7.16
C LEU A 280 -7.39 -6.67 -6.96
N GLY A 281 -8.36 -5.95 -6.38
CA GLY A 281 -9.74 -6.41 -6.22
C GLY A 281 -10.43 -6.67 -7.57
N MET A 282 -10.26 -5.78 -8.54
CA MET A 282 -10.78 -5.97 -9.90
C MET A 282 -10.17 -7.22 -10.56
N LEU A 283 -8.85 -7.38 -10.45
CA LEU A 283 -8.13 -8.53 -10.99
C LEU A 283 -8.62 -9.85 -10.39
N ILE A 284 -8.76 -9.90 -9.06
CA ILE A 284 -9.26 -11.08 -8.35
C ILE A 284 -10.72 -11.34 -8.71
N SER A 285 -11.55 -10.30 -8.79
CA SER A 285 -12.96 -10.43 -9.15
C SER A 285 -13.13 -11.00 -10.55
N LEU A 286 -12.31 -10.54 -11.51
CA LEU A 286 -12.29 -11.08 -12.87
C LEU A 286 -11.87 -12.56 -12.87
N LEU A 287 -10.81 -12.92 -12.13
CA LEU A 287 -10.39 -14.32 -12.01
C LEU A 287 -11.49 -15.18 -11.37
N MET A 288 -12.11 -14.71 -10.28
CA MET A 288 -13.18 -15.46 -9.61
C MET A 288 -14.41 -15.62 -10.50
N LEU A 289 -14.73 -14.63 -11.33
CA LEU A 289 -15.81 -14.71 -12.32
C LEU A 289 -15.52 -15.80 -13.36
N LEU A 290 -14.31 -15.82 -13.91
CA LEU A 290 -13.88 -16.82 -14.90
C LEU A 290 -13.82 -18.24 -14.28
N MET A 291 -13.39 -18.34 -13.03
CA MET A 291 -13.25 -19.63 -12.32
C MET A 291 -14.55 -20.05 -11.63
N ARG A 292 -15.63 -19.27 -11.71
CA ARG A 292 -16.91 -19.55 -11.04
C ARG A 292 -17.45 -20.98 -11.29
N PRO A 293 -17.43 -21.53 -12.53
CA PRO A 293 -17.91 -22.90 -12.77
C PRO A 293 -17.07 -23.95 -12.03
N LEU A 294 -15.78 -23.72 -11.85
CA LEU A 294 -14.87 -24.63 -11.11
C LEU A 294 -15.14 -24.62 -9.59
N LEU A 295 -15.64 -23.51 -9.04
CA LEU A 295 -15.97 -23.38 -7.63
C LEU A 295 -17.17 -24.24 -7.19
N CYS A 296 -17.99 -24.72 -8.13
CA CYS A 296 -19.06 -25.68 -7.87
C CYS A 296 -18.50 -27.02 -7.36
N PHE A 297 -17.31 -27.41 -7.80
CA PHE A 297 -16.68 -28.67 -7.40
C PHE A 297 -15.81 -28.46 -6.15
N LYS A 298 -16.16 -29.10 -5.03
CA LYS A 298 -15.44 -28.95 -3.75
C LYS A 298 -13.93 -29.22 -3.87
N ARG A 299 -13.53 -30.20 -4.70
CA ARG A 299 -12.12 -30.54 -4.93
C ARG A 299 -11.33 -29.46 -5.66
N LEU A 300 -11.98 -28.63 -6.47
CA LEU A 300 -11.34 -27.56 -7.25
C LEU A 300 -11.28 -26.21 -6.51
N ARG A 301 -11.93 -26.06 -5.36
CA ARG A 301 -11.91 -24.82 -4.59
C ARG A 301 -10.51 -24.44 -4.15
N LEU A 302 -9.75 -25.39 -3.58
CA LEU A 302 -8.39 -25.13 -3.13
C LEU A 302 -7.48 -24.68 -4.28
N PRO A 303 -7.36 -25.37 -5.43
CA PRO A 303 -6.52 -24.91 -6.55
C PRO A 303 -6.97 -23.55 -7.09
N VAL A 304 -8.27 -23.22 -7.14
CA VAL A 304 -8.76 -21.91 -7.55
C VAL A 304 -8.31 -20.80 -6.59
N PHE A 305 -8.39 -21.02 -5.29
CA PHE A 305 -7.90 -20.01 -4.32
C PHE A 305 -6.37 -19.89 -4.33
N LEU A 306 -5.65 -21.00 -4.53
CA LEU A 306 -4.19 -20.97 -4.68
C LEU A 306 -3.76 -20.21 -5.95
N SER A 307 -4.49 -20.40 -7.07
CA SER A 307 -4.22 -19.64 -8.31
C SER A 307 -4.49 -18.14 -8.11
N ALA A 308 -5.52 -17.77 -7.34
CA ALA A 308 -5.76 -16.38 -6.98
C ALA A 308 -4.62 -15.79 -6.15
N VAL A 309 -4.14 -16.53 -5.14
CA VAL A 309 -2.99 -16.09 -4.33
C VAL A 309 -1.74 -15.95 -5.20
N ALA A 310 -1.48 -16.92 -6.09
CA ALA A 310 -0.35 -16.85 -7.03
C ALA A 310 -0.46 -15.60 -7.93
N LEU A 311 -1.64 -15.32 -8.49
CA LEU A 311 -1.89 -14.14 -9.33
C LEU A 311 -1.65 -12.83 -8.55
N ILE A 312 -2.14 -12.75 -7.30
CA ILE A 312 -1.93 -11.60 -6.40
C ILE A 312 -0.43 -11.30 -6.27
N TRP A 313 0.36 -12.30 -5.93
CA TRP A 313 1.80 -12.12 -5.70
C TRP A 313 2.58 -11.92 -7.01
N CYS A 314 2.23 -12.60 -8.11
CA CYS A 314 2.79 -12.33 -9.43
C CYS A 314 2.58 -10.87 -9.83
N PHE A 315 1.36 -10.35 -9.67
CA PHE A 315 1.05 -8.94 -9.96
C PHE A 315 1.80 -7.99 -9.03
N ALA A 316 1.90 -8.31 -7.74
CA ALA A 316 2.67 -7.51 -6.79
C ALA A 316 4.17 -7.44 -7.14
N PHE A 317 4.78 -8.55 -7.55
CA PHE A 317 6.16 -8.58 -8.03
C PHE A 317 6.33 -7.80 -9.33
N LEU A 318 5.44 -8.00 -10.31
CA LEU A 318 5.47 -7.32 -11.60
C LEU A 318 5.45 -5.80 -11.45
N THR A 319 4.65 -5.30 -10.51
CA THR A 319 4.52 -3.86 -10.24
C THR A 319 5.58 -3.30 -9.27
N GLY A 320 6.56 -4.13 -8.87
CA GLY A 320 7.73 -3.73 -8.08
C GLY A 320 7.52 -3.74 -6.56
N LEU A 321 6.50 -4.44 -6.04
CA LEU A 321 6.20 -4.58 -4.61
C LEU A 321 5.96 -3.21 -3.93
N SER A 322 5.15 -2.35 -4.56
CA SER A 322 4.79 -1.09 -3.92
C SER A 322 4.10 -1.32 -2.57
N ILE A 323 4.41 -0.49 -1.56
CA ILE A 323 3.89 -0.65 -0.19
C ILE A 323 2.36 -0.67 -0.18
N SER A 324 1.70 0.13 -1.01
CA SER A 324 0.23 0.14 -1.14
C SER A 324 -0.31 -1.20 -1.62
N LEU A 325 0.30 -1.78 -2.65
CA LEU A 325 -0.14 -3.04 -3.21
C LEU A 325 0.17 -4.22 -2.28
N LEU A 326 1.31 -4.17 -1.57
CA LEU A 326 1.68 -5.20 -0.60
C LEU A 326 0.63 -5.36 0.51
N ARG A 327 0.10 -4.22 1.02
CA ARG A 327 -1.00 -4.25 2.00
C ARG A 327 -2.22 -4.98 1.46
N SER A 328 -2.63 -4.63 0.26
CA SER A 328 -3.78 -5.25 -0.40
C SER A 328 -3.53 -6.73 -0.71
N ALA A 329 -2.32 -7.08 -1.14
CA ALA A 329 -1.93 -8.47 -1.39
C ALA A 329 -2.07 -9.33 -0.12
N VAL A 330 -1.61 -8.83 1.03
CA VAL A 330 -1.78 -9.53 2.32
C VAL A 330 -3.27 -9.67 2.68
N MET A 331 -4.07 -8.59 2.56
CA MET A 331 -5.50 -8.61 2.86
C MET A 331 -6.25 -9.64 1.99
N TYR A 332 -6.01 -9.65 0.68
CA TYR A 332 -6.65 -10.58 -0.24
C TYR A 332 -6.14 -12.01 -0.09
N THR A 333 -4.87 -12.21 0.26
CA THR A 333 -4.35 -13.55 0.59
C THR A 333 -5.07 -14.13 1.80
N LEU A 334 -5.23 -13.35 2.87
CA LEU A 334 -6.00 -13.76 4.04
C LEU A 334 -7.46 -14.05 3.68
N TRP A 335 -8.08 -13.20 2.88
CA TRP A 335 -9.44 -13.41 2.40
C TRP A 335 -9.56 -14.74 1.63
N CYS A 336 -8.68 -15.04 0.69
CA CYS A 336 -8.63 -16.30 -0.04
C CYS A 336 -8.49 -17.51 0.91
N LEU A 337 -7.60 -17.43 1.90
CA LEU A 337 -7.39 -18.50 2.88
C LEU A 337 -8.62 -18.80 3.73
N PHE A 338 -9.35 -17.75 4.15
CA PHE A 338 -10.59 -17.93 4.91
C PHE A 338 -11.72 -18.51 4.05
N MET A 339 -11.88 -18.00 2.82
CA MET A 339 -12.88 -18.49 1.87
C MET A 339 -12.63 -19.94 1.47
N CYS A 340 -11.38 -20.35 1.28
CA CYS A 340 -11.01 -21.73 0.99
C CYS A 340 -11.50 -22.71 2.07
N ARG A 341 -11.48 -22.27 3.36
CA ARG A 341 -11.95 -23.07 4.50
C ARG A 341 -13.46 -22.97 4.75
N GLY A 342 -14.22 -22.36 3.84
CA GLY A 342 -15.67 -22.15 3.98
C GLY A 342 -16.04 -21.21 5.13
N ARG A 343 -15.07 -20.51 5.70
CA ARG A 343 -15.31 -19.53 6.75
C ARG A 343 -15.51 -18.16 6.09
N HIS A 344 -16.73 -17.67 6.09
CA HIS A 344 -17.00 -16.25 5.82
C HIS A 344 -16.44 -15.44 6.98
N GLY A 345 -15.12 -15.26 7.01
CA GLY A 345 -14.43 -14.53 8.05
C GLY A 345 -15.02 -13.13 8.15
N ARG A 346 -15.23 -12.64 9.37
CA ARG A 346 -15.66 -11.26 9.60
C ARG A 346 -14.60 -10.35 8.98
N SER A 347 -15.00 -9.58 7.97
CA SER A 347 -14.08 -8.76 7.17
C SER A 347 -13.23 -7.81 8.01
N LEU A 348 -13.76 -7.31 9.15
CA LEU A 348 -13.04 -6.49 10.12
C LEU A 348 -11.89 -7.26 10.81
N ASN A 349 -12.09 -8.55 11.13
CA ASN A 349 -11.02 -9.36 11.72
C ASN A 349 -9.91 -9.63 10.70
N ASN A 350 -10.23 -9.78 9.42
CA ASN A 350 -9.24 -9.94 8.36
C ASN A 350 -8.40 -8.67 8.18
N LEU A 351 -9.07 -7.50 8.20
CA LEU A 351 -8.39 -6.21 8.16
C LEU A 351 -7.44 -6.05 9.35
N ALA A 352 -7.91 -6.37 10.55
CA ALA A 352 -7.14 -6.30 11.78
C ALA A 352 -5.93 -7.25 11.77
N LEU A 353 -6.12 -8.49 11.33
CA LEU A 353 -5.04 -9.46 11.20
C LEU A 353 -3.99 -9.00 10.18
N ALA A 354 -4.42 -8.45 9.05
CA ALA A 354 -3.50 -7.88 8.06
C ALA A 354 -2.69 -6.71 8.65
N ALA A 355 -3.32 -5.84 9.45
CA ALA A 355 -2.63 -4.75 10.13
C ALA A 355 -1.54 -5.29 11.08
N ILE A 356 -1.88 -6.25 11.94
CA ILE A 356 -0.94 -6.87 12.88
C ILE A 356 0.24 -7.48 12.13
N LEU A 357 -0.01 -8.29 11.09
CA LEU A 357 1.05 -8.97 10.33
C LEU A 357 2.01 -7.98 9.67
N LEU A 358 1.48 -6.90 9.09
CA LEU A 358 2.32 -5.86 8.46
C LEU A 358 3.13 -5.07 9.48
N LEU A 359 2.51 -4.72 10.61
CA LEU A 359 3.14 -3.93 11.67
C LEU A 359 4.16 -4.73 12.50
N ILE A 360 4.04 -6.06 12.59
CA ILE A 360 5.08 -6.92 13.19
C ILE A 360 6.35 -6.87 12.33
N VAL A 361 6.22 -6.90 11.01
CA VAL A 361 7.38 -6.90 10.10
C VAL A 361 8.02 -5.51 9.99
N HIS A 362 7.18 -4.46 9.89
CA HIS A 362 7.61 -3.08 9.73
C HIS A 362 6.73 -2.14 10.57
N PRO A 363 6.99 -1.98 11.86
CA PRO A 363 6.16 -1.16 12.75
C PRO A 363 6.13 0.32 12.37
N ASP A 364 7.19 0.84 11.73
CA ASP A 364 7.26 2.21 11.20
C ASP A 364 6.19 2.52 10.14
N THR A 365 5.61 1.50 9.50
CA THR A 365 4.55 1.70 8.49
C THR A 365 3.27 2.27 9.09
N LEU A 366 3.07 2.20 10.40
CA LEU A 366 1.96 2.87 11.09
C LEU A 366 1.92 4.38 10.81
N PHE A 367 3.12 4.99 10.68
CA PHE A 367 3.28 6.42 10.42
C PHE A 367 3.37 6.75 8.93
N ASP A 368 3.21 5.77 8.05
CA ASP A 368 3.11 5.98 6.61
C ASP A 368 1.71 6.46 6.23
N VAL A 369 1.64 7.59 5.54
CA VAL A 369 0.36 8.21 5.11
C VAL A 369 -0.48 7.23 4.29
N GLY A 370 0.17 6.47 3.41
CA GLY A 370 -0.52 5.47 2.60
C GLY A 370 -1.11 4.33 3.43
N PHE A 371 -0.42 3.89 4.50
CA PHE A 371 -0.96 2.90 5.43
C PHE A 371 -2.20 3.45 6.14
N GLN A 372 -2.11 4.65 6.69
CA GLN A 372 -3.21 5.29 7.42
C GLN A 372 -4.46 5.45 6.53
N LEU A 373 -4.29 6.03 5.34
CA LEU A 373 -5.41 6.25 4.41
C LEU A 373 -6.03 4.92 3.93
N SER A 374 -5.21 3.92 3.63
CA SER A 374 -5.70 2.62 3.14
C SER A 374 -6.49 1.85 4.22
N PHE A 375 -5.96 1.74 5.45
CA PHE A 375 -6.65 1.02 6.51
C PHE A 375 -7.89 1.75 6.98
N LEU A 376 -7.84 3.09 7.07
CA LEU A 376 -8.97 3.91 7.48
C LEU A 376 -10.12 3.86 6.48
N SER A 377 -9.84 3.92 5.17
CA SER A 377 -10.87 3.80 4.13
C SER A 377 -11.56 2.44 4.17
N VAL A 378 -10.79 1.35 4.26
CA VAL A 378 -11.35 -0.02 4.31
C VAL A 378 -12.13 -0.22 5.62
N LEU A 379 -11.62 0.25 6.76
CA LEU A 379 -12.32 0.20 8.04
C LEU A 379 -13.68 0.92 7.97
N ALA A 380 -13.71 2.11 7.38
CA ALA A 380 -14.93 2.90 7.23
C ALA A 380 -15.95 2.19 6.32
N ILE A 381 -15.50 1.64 5.18
CA ILE A 381 -16.36 0.89 4.25
C ILE A 381 -16.95 -0.35 4.96
N LEU A 382 -16.12 -1.17 5.59
CA LEU A 382 -16.57 -2.41 6.26
C LEU A 382 -17.49 -2.13 7.45
N SER A 383 -17.30 -1.01 8.14
CA SER A 383 -18.15 -0.59 9.26
C SER A 383 -19.48 0.04 8.78
N GLY A 384 -19.46 0.72 7.64
CA GLY A 384 -20.62 1.43 7.09
C GLY A 384 -21.57 0.53 6.29
N MET A 385 -21.06 -0.49 5.57
CA MET A 385 -21.89 -1.36 4.72
C MET A 385 -23.06 -2.04 5.45
N PRO A 386 -22.93 -2.55 6.70
CA PRO A 386 -24.07 -3.08 7.45
C PRO A 386 -25.17 -2.06 7.70
N MET A 387 -24.80 -0.77 7.90
CA MET A 387 -25.77 0.32 8.08
C MET A 387 -26.53 0.60 6.79
N LEU A 388 -25.86 0.62 5.64
CA LEU A 388 -26.48 0.79 4.34
C LEU A 388 -27.50 -0.33 4.07
N ASN A 389 -27.14 -1.58 4.39
CA ASN A 389 -28.02 -2.73 4.24
C ASN A 389 -29.25 -2.63 5.15
N ALA A 390 -29.11 -2.07 6.34
CA ALA A 390 -30.22 -1.86 7.26
C ALA A 390 -31.16 -0.72 6.81
N LEU A 391 -30.60 0.35 6.23
CA LEU A 391 -31.37 1.51 5.73
C LEU A 391 -32.16 1.17 4.45
N PHE A 392 -31.55 0.39 3.54
CA PHE A 392 -32.11 0.10 2.22
C PHE A 392 -32.24 -1.42 1.96
N PRO A 393 -33.01 -2.16 2.75
CA PRO A 393 -33.11 -3.63 2.62
C PRO A 393 -33.82 -4.07 1.35
N SER A 394 -34.78 -3.29 0.84
CA SER A 394 -35.69 -3.69 -0.25
C SER A 394 -35.23 -3.23 -1.65
N VAL A 395 -34.15 -2.47 -1.75
CA VAL A 395 -33.71 -1.94 -3.04
C VAL A 395 -32.94 -3.01 -3.81
N ARG A 396 -33.57 -3.61 -4.82
CA ARG A 396 -32.90 -4.55 -5.77
C ARG A 396 -32.39 -3.84 -7.01
N LYS A 397 -33.24 -3.02 -7.66
CA LYS A 397 -32.84 -2.23 -8.84
C LYS A 397 -32.02 -1.03 -8.43
N GLY A 398 -30.88 -0.81 -9.09
CA GLY A 398 -29.97 0.30 -8.76
C GLY A 398 -29.07 0.09 -7.53
N ARG A 399 -29.10 -1.07 -6.90
CA ARG A 399 -28.28 -1.39 -5.70
C ARG A 399 -26.79 -1.14 -5.94
N ILE A 400 -26.28 -1.53 -7.10
CA ILE A 400 -24.87 -1.35 -7.47
C ILE A 400 -24.48 0.14 -7.42
N VAL A 401 -25.35 1.02 -7.94
CA VAL A 401 -25.09 2.47 -7.93
C VAL A 401 -25.10 3.03 -6.51
N ILE A 402 -26.06 2.61 -5.70
CA ILE A 402 -26.17 3.03 -4.29
C ILE A 402 -24.93 2.57 -3.50
N ASP A 403 -24.54 1.30 -3.64
CA ASP A 403 -23.35 0.76 -2.99
C ASP A 403 -22.09 1.51 -3.41
N PHE A 404 -21.94 1.79 -4.71
CA PHE A 404 -20.82 2.54 -5.27
C PHE A 404 -20.74 3.98 -4.71
N LEU A 405 -21.85 4.72 -4.71
CA LEU A 405 -21.89 6.08 -4.18
C LEU A 405 -21.61 6.09 -2.68
N PHE A 406 -22.22 5.16 -1.94
CA PHE A 406 -22.03 5.06 -0.49
C PHE A 406 -20.57 4.74 -0.14
N ILE A 407 -19.95 3.76 -0.82
CA ILE A 407 -18.54 3.42 -0.62
C ILE A 407 -17.65 4.64 -0.88
N SER A 408 -17.90 5.37 -1.98
CA SER A 408 -17.14 6.57 -2.33
C SER A 408 -17.26 7.66 -1.25
N VAL A 409 -18.47 7.91 -0.75
CA VAL A 409 -18.72 8.94 0.28
C VAL A 409 -18.07 8.54 1.61
N VAL A 410 -18.29 7.30 2.06
CA VAL A 410 -17.78 6.84 3.37
C VAL A 410 -16.25 6.79 3.39
N ALA A 411 -15.63 6.29 2.31
CA ALA A 411 -14.18 6.28 2.19
C ALA A 411 -13.60 7.70 2.20
N GLN A 412 -14.21 8.64 1.45
CA GLN A 412 -13.78 10.02 1.39
C GLN A 412 -13.94 10.73 2.74
N LEU A 413 -15.08 10.60 3.41
CA LEU A 413 -15.30 11.21 4.72
C LEU A 413 -14.29 10.74 5.76
N ALA A 414 -13.97 9.45 5.75
CA ALA A 414 -12.98 8.88 6.67
C ALA A 414 -11.56 9.39 6.38
N THR A 415 -11.19 9.56 5.12
CA THR A 415 -9.83 9.94 4.73
C THR A 415 -9.63 11.46 4.61
N ALA A 416 -10.69 12.24 4.41
CA ALA A 416 -10.63 13.67 4.15
C ALA A 416 -9.80 14.48 5.17
N PRO A 417 -9.94 14.28 6.51
CA PRO A 417 -9.16 15.06 7.46
C PRO A 417 -7.65 14.84 7.32
N LEU A 418 -7.22 13.59 7.10
CA LEU A 418 -5.80 13.26 6.88
C LEU A 418 -5.29 13.74 5.52
N VAL A 419 -6.11 13.61 4.46
CA VAL A 419 -5.76 14.12 3.13
C VAL A 419 -5.55 15.63 3.17
N ALA A 420 -6.46 16.36 3.79
CA ALA A 420 -6.34 17.82 3.98
C ALA A 420 -5.07 18.18 4.78
N TYR A 421 -4.75 17.43 5.84
CA TYR A 421 -3.57 17.67 6.66
C TYR A 421 -2.25 17.42 5.92
N TYR A 422 -2.12 16.27 5.23
CA TYR A 422 -0.86 15.90 4.58
C TYR A 422 -0.65 16.56 3.22
N PHE A 423 -1.71 16.82 2.47
CA PHE A 423 -1.62 17.30 1.09
C PHE A 423 -2.11 18.73 0.91
N ASN A 424 -2.63 19.37 1.97
CA ASN A 424 -3.17 20.73 1.97
C ASN A 424 -4.23 20.98 0.88
N SER A 425 -4.89 19.94 0.42
CA SER A 425 -5.89 20.04 -0.64
C SER A 425 -7.06 19.09 -0.41
N TYR A 426 -8.25 19.53 -0.80
CA TYR A 426 -9.47 18.74 -0.75
C TYR A 426 -10.23 18.91 -2.07
N SER A 427 -10.61 17.80 -2.70
CA SER A 427 -11.42 17.81 -3.92
C SER A 427 -12.91 17.83 -3.54
N VAL A 428 -13.65 18.79 -4.06
CA VAL A 428 -15.11 18.93 -3.82
C VAL A 428 -15.88 17.91 -4.67
N TYR A 429 -15.48 17.75 -5.92
CA TYR A 429 -16.19 16.92 -6.91
C TYR A 429 -15.68 15.49 -6.99
N PHE A 430 -15.14 14.94 -5.89
CA PHE A 430 -14.59 13.59 -5.85
C PHE A 430 -15.59 12.51 -6.29
N ILE A 431 -16.90 12.68 -6.05
CA ILE A 431 -17.93 11.73 -6.50
C ILE A 431 -17.98 11.68 -8.02
N LEU A 432 -18.01 12.84 -8.69
CA LEU A 432 -18.02 12.92 -10.16
C LEU A 432 -16.72 12.34 -10.73
N GLY A 433 -15.57 12.69 -10.12
CA GLY A 433 -14.29 12.12 -10.48
C GLY A 433 -14.28 10.58 -10.37
N ASN A 434 -14.80 10.03 -9.27
CA ASN A 434 -14.87 8.58 -9.06
C ASN A 434 -15.85 7.89 -10.02
N CYS A 435 -16.99 8.52 -10.34
CA CYS A 435 -17.96 7.99 -11.31
C CYS A 435 -17.35 7.80 -12.71
N ILE A 436 -16.36 8.61 -13.07
CA ILE A 436 -15.65 8.50 -14.35
C ILE A 436 -14.42 7.58 -14.17
N ALA A 437 -13.57 7.85 -13.18
CA ALA A 437 -12.27 7.21 -13.05
C ALA A 437 -12.38 5.72 -12.74
N ILE A 438 -13.28 5.28 -11.86
CA ILE A 438 -13.34 3.87 -11.42
C ILE A 438 -13.82 2.96 -12.54
N PRO A 439 -14.92 3.23 -13.27
CA PRO A 439 -15.32 2.40 -14.40
C PRO A 439 -14.29 2.38 -15.53
N CYS A 440 -13.73 3.54 -15.89
CA CYS A 440 -12.67 3.62 -16.90
C CYS A 440 -11.44 2.80 -16.47
N THR A 441 -11.02 2.89 -15.22
CA THR A 441 -9.90 2.10 -14.71
C THR A 441 -10.15 0.60 -14.78
N CYS A 442 -11.38 0.15 -14.48
CA CYS A 442 -11.76 -1.25 -14.62
C CYS A 442 -11.61 -1.74 -16.06
N LEU A 443 -12.10 -0.96 -17.03
CA LEU A 443 -11.97 -1.26 -18.46
C LEU A 443 -10.49 -1.22 -18.88
N LEU A 444 -9.75 -0.18 -18.50
CA LEU A 444 -8.32 -0.05 -18.83
C LEU A 444 -7.52 -1.22 -18.30
N LEU A 445 -7.75 -1.67 -17.06
CA LEU A 445 -7.05 -2.80 -16.49
C LEU A 445 -7.37 -4.10 -17.23
N THR A 446 -8.65 -4.36 -17.53
CA THR A 446 -9.10 -5.57 -18.22
C THR A 446 -8.58 -5.62 -19.65
N PHE A 447 -8.79 -4.55 -20.42
CA PHE A 447 -8.35 -4.50 -21.82
C PHE A 447 -6.84 -4.41 -21.96
N SER A 448 -6.11 -3.80 -21.00
CA SER A 448 -4.65 -3.81 -21.04
C SER A 448 -4.07 -5.20 -20.87
N MET A 449 -4.66 -6.03 -20.00
CA MET A 449 -4.26 -7.43 -19.89
C MET A 449 -4.48 -8.18 -21.19
N LEU A 450 -5.66 -7.98 -21.81
CA LEU A 450 -5.97 -8.60 -23.11
C LEU A 450 -4.99 -8.11 -24.19
N PHE A 451 -4.69 -6.81 -24.24
CA PHE A 451 -3.73 -6.22 -25.19
C PHE A 451 -2.34 -6.86 -25.06
N LEU A 452 -1.85 -7.05 -23.81
CA LEU A 452 -0.56 -7.66 -23.58
C LEU A 452 -0.55 -9.16 -23.90
N MET A 453 -1.64 -9.87 -23.64
CA MET A 453 -1.78 -11.30 -23.98
C MET A 453 -1.86 -11.53 -25.49
N CYS A 454 -2.48 -10.62 -26.21
CA CYS A 454 -2.66 -10.70 -27.67
C CYS A 454 -1.46 -10.16 -28.46
N SER A 455 -0.29 -10.01 -27.85
CA SER A 455 0.91 -9.47 -28.51
C SER A 455 1.39 -10.26 -29.73
N GLY A 456 1.01 -11.54 -29.84
CA GLY A 456 1.26 -12.42 -31.01
C GLY A 456 0.20 -12.34 -32.12
N LEU A 457 -0.90 -11.59 -31.92
CA LEU A 457 -2.01 -11.46 -32.84
C LEU A 457 -2.23 -9.99 -33.23
N PRO A 458 -1.52 -9.45 -34.25
CA PRO A 458 -1.47 -8.02 -34.54
C PRO A 458 -2.84 -7.37 -34.72
N PHE A 459 -3.73 -8.03 -35.47
CA PHE A 459 -5.08 -7.53 -35.72
C PHE A 459 -5.93 -7.38 -34.46
N VAL A 460 -5.89 -8.40 -33.56
CA VAL A 460 -6.63 -8.37 -32.31
C VAL A 460 -6.00 -7.33 -31.37
N GLN A 461 -4.67 -7.26 -31.33
CA GLN A 461 -3.94 -6.27 -30.52
C GLN A 461 -4.29 -4.84 -30.96
N GLU A 462 -4.38 -4.57 -32.26
CA GLU A 462 -4.76 -3.25 -32.78
C GLU A 462 -6.21 -2.89 -32.41
N LEU A 463 -7.16 -3.83 -32.55
CA LEU A 463 -8.56 -3.61 -32.19
C LEU A 463 -8.69 -3.27 -30.68
N VAL A 464 -8.05 -4.06 -29.82
CA VAL A 464 -8.03 -3.82 -28.36
C VAL A 464 -7.32 -2.50 -28.06
N GLY A 465 -6.27 -2.16 -28.80
CA GLY A 465 -5.54 -0.90 -28.68
C GLY A 465 -6.42 0.32 -28.97
N ARG A 466 -7.27 0.25 -29.98
CA ARG A 466 -8.25 1.33 -30.30
C ARG A 466 -9.28 1.50 -29.17
N VAL A 467 -9.77 0.39 -28.59
CA VAL A 467 -10.67 0.46 -27.41
C VAL A 467 -9.97 1.10 -26.22
N LEU A 468 -8.72 0.72 -25.94
CA LEU A 468 -7.93 1.33 -24.87
C LEU A 468 -7.73 2.83 -25.08
N ALA A 469 -7.42 3.27 -26.31
CA ALA A 469 -7.26 4.68 -26.64
C ALA A 469 -8.57 5.45 -26.40
N CYS A 470 -9.71 4.93 -26.88
CA CYS A 470 -11.02 5.54 -26.65
C CYS A 470 -11.34 5.68 -25.13
N VAL A 471 -11.07 4.64 -24.32
CA VAL A 471 -11.33 4.71 -22.88
C VAL A 471 -10.39 5.70 -22.19
N LEU A 472 -9.14 5.82 -22.64
CA LEU A 472 -8.19 6.84 -22.16
C LEU A 472 -8.66 8.26 -22.47
N ASP A 473 -9.19 8.47 -23.68
CA ASP A 473 -9.74 9.77 -24.10
C ASP A 473 -10.96 10.14 -23.26
N VAL A 474 -11.90 9.20 -23.06
CA VAL A 474 -13.07 9.41 -22.18
C VAL A 474 -12.63 9.74 -20.76
N LEU A 475 -11.65 9.04 -20.23
CA LEU A 475 -11.10 9.31 -18.90
C LEU A 475 -10.48 10.71 -18.83
N HIS A 476 -9.64 11.06 -19.81
CA HIS A 476 -8.94 12.35 -19.83
C HIS A 476 -9.92 13.53 -20.01
N VAL A 477 -10.83 13.45 -20.97
CA VAL A 477 -11.84 14.49 -21.24
C VAL A 477 -12.78 14.63 -20.05
N GLY A 478 -13.27 13.51 -19.51
CA GLY A 478 -14.18 13.52 -18.35
C GLY A 478 -13.53 14.13 -17.09
N LEU A 479 -12.31 13.74 -16.75
CA LEU A 479 -11.59 14.32 -15.61
C LEU A 479 -11.25 15.81 -15.86
N SER A 480 -10.88 16.17 -17.08
CA SER A 480 -10.60 17.57 -17.44
C SER A 480 -11.85 18.43 -17.33
N ALA A 481 -13.03 17.94 -17.69
CA ALA A 481 -14.30 18.64 -17.50
C ALA A 481 -14.60 18.87 -16.00
N VAL A 482 -14.42 17.84 -15.16
CA VAL A 482 -14.60 17.97 -13.70
C VAL A 482 -13.57 18.94 -13.09
N ALA A 483 -12.33 18.93 -13.53
CA ALA A 483 -11.28 19.80 -13.02
C ALA A 483 -11.48 21.28 -13.38
N ARG A 484 -12.24 21.59 -14.45
CA ARG A 484 -12.61 22.95 -14.88
C ARG A 484 -13.77 23.55 -14.08
N LEU A 485 -14.49 22.74 -13.30
CA LEU A 485 -15.58 23.24 -12.45
C LEU A 485 -15.03 24.22 -11.40
N PRO A 486 -15.80 25.26 -11.04
CA PRO A 486 -15.38 26.22 -10.03
C PRO A 486 -15.15 25.50 -8.70
N PHE A 487 -14.12 25.91 -7.98
CA PHE A 487 -13.76 25.32 -6.67
C PHE A 487 -13.51 23.79 -6.72
N SER A 488 -13.02 23.24 -7.85
CA SER A 488 -12.76 21.81 -8.01
C SER A 488 -11.81 21.25 -6.94
N SER A 489 -10.88 22.06 -6.45
CA SER A 489 -10.06 21.76 -5.29
C SER A 489 -9.99 22.97 -4.37
N LEU A 490 -10.15 22.72 -3.08
CA LEU A 490 -9.99 23.71 -2.02
C LEU A 490 -8.61 23.55 -1.39
N TRP A 491 -7.92 24.65 -1.21
CA TRP A 491 -6.68 24.69 -0.45
C TRP A 491 -7.00 24.82 1.04
N VAL A 492 -6.71 23.79 1.82
CA VAL A 492 -7.03 23.73 3.26
C VAL A 492 -5.82 23.23 4.02
N SER A 493 -5.36 23.95 5.03
CA SER A 493 -4.23 23.57 5.88
C SER A 493 -4.68 23.41 7.34
N PRO A 494 -5.39 22.31 7.70
CA PRO A 494 -5.88 22.13 9.07
C PRO A 494 -4.71 21.84 10.02
N SER A 495 -4.83 22.30 11.27
CA SER A 495 -3.92 21.89 12.34
C SER A 495 -4.20 20.44 12.75
N TRP A 496 -3.21 19.77 13.39
CA TRP A 496 -3.42 18.43 13.93
C TRP A 496 -4.59 18.35 14.93
N GLN A 497 -4.78 19.41 15.72
CA GLN A 497 -5.90 19.52 16.66
C GLN A 497 -7.24 19.50 15.92
N SER A 498 -7.36 20.25 14.82
CA SER A 498 -8.55 20.25 13.97
C SER A 498 -8.85 18.86 13.39
N VAL A 499 -7.82 18.13 12.97
CA VAL A 499 -7.96 16.74 12.49
C VAL A 499 -8.51 15.84 13.59
N CYS A 500 -7.98 15.95 14.82
CA CYS A 500 -8.47 15.16 15.96
C CYS A 500 -9.96 15.47 16.26
N VAL A 501 -10.34 16.75 16.27
CA VAL A 501 -11.73 17.16 16.47
C VAL A 501 -12.63 16.58 15.36
N CYS A 502 -12.23 16.65 14.08
CA CYS A 502 -12.98 16.05 12.98
C CYS A 502 -13.20 14.54 13.19
N TYR A 503 -12.18 13.80 13.63
CA TYR A 503 -12.35 12.36 13.89
C TYR A 503 -13.26 12.07 15.08
N VAL A 504 -13.19 12.86 16.15
CA VAL A 504 -14.15 12.75 17.27
C VAL A 504 -15.58 12.94 16.78
N VAL A 505 -15.84 13.97 15.97
CA VAL A 505 -17.16 14.25 15.38
C VAL A 505 -17.61 13.10 14.48
N LEU A 506 -16.74 12.58 13.60
CA LEU A 506 -17.04 11.45 12.71
C LEU A 506 -17.40 10.19 13.49
N VAL A 507 -16.66 9.87 14.56
CA VAL A 507 -16.92 8.71 15.43
C VAL A 507 -18.25 8.90 16.16
N LEU A 508 -18.54 10.08 16.71
CA LEU A 508 -19.81 10.36 17.36
C LEU A 508 -20.99 10.23 16.38
N LEU A 509 -20.86 10.79 15.18
CA LEU A 509 -21.88 10.66 14.12
C LEU A 509 -22.10 9.18 13.75
N TYR A 510 -21.03 8.41 13.58
CA TYR A 510 -21.12 6.98 13.31
C TYR A 510 -21.87 6.23 14.42
N VAL A 511 -21.54 6.50 15.69
CA VAL A 511 -22.21 5.85 16.84
C VAL A 511 -23.68 6.20 16.89
N LEU A 512 -24.05 7.47 16.66
CA LEU A 512 -25.44 7.93 16.65
C LEU A 512 -26.24 7.29 15.51
N LEU A 513 -25.68 7.29 14.29
CA LEU A 513 -26.32 6.65 13.13
C LEU A 513 -26.49 5.15 13.35
N ARG A 514 -25.48 4.47 13.87
CA ARG A 514 -25.55 3.05 14.18
C ARG A 514 -26.64 2.73 15.20
N ARG A 515 -26.75 3.49 16.30
CA ARG A 515 -27.84 3.33 17.30
C ARG A 515 -29.21 3.50 16.66
N LYS A 516 -29.38 4.51 15.81
CA LYS A 516 -30.64 4.72 15.08
C LYS A 516 -30.97 3.56 14.13
N CYS A 517 -29.98 3.01 13.42
CA CYS A 517 -30.18 1.83 12.57
C CYS A 517 -30.56 0.60 13.40
N GLU A 518 -29.89 0.36 14.53
CA GLU A 518 -30.23 -0.74 15.45
C GLU A 518 -31.66 -0.61 15.99
N SER A 519 -32.10 0.58 16.41
CA SER A 519 -33.48 0.82 16.87
C SER A 519 -34.54 0.59 15.77
N MET A 520 -34.26 1.01 14.53
CA MET A 520 -35.15 0.74 13.39
C MET A 520 -35.27 -0.75 13.06
N LEU A 521 -34.19 -1.53 13.23
CA LEU A 521 -34.21 -2.99 13.03
C LEU A 521 -35.07 -3.69 14.10
N TRP A 522 -34.96 -3.28 15.37
CA TRP A 522 -35.78 -3.80 16.46
C TRP A 522 -37.28 -3.46 16.28
N ALA A 523 -37.59 -2.27 15.77
CA ALA A 523 -38.98 -1.86 15.49
C ALA A 523 -39.63 -2.64 14.32
N ARG A 524 -38.84 -3.35 13.50
CA ARG A 524 -39.34 -4.17 12.38
C ARG A 524 -39.49 -5.64 12.72
N VAL A 525 -39.03 -6.10 13.88
CA VAL A 525 -39.28 -7.47 14.37
C VAL A 525 -40.70 -7.50 14.96
N PRO A 526 -41.67 -8.19 14.34
CA PRO A 526 -42.97 -8.32 14.95
C PRO A 526 -42.80 -9.07 16.27
N CYS A 527 -43.36 -8.53 17.34
CA CYS A 527 -43.51 -9.25 18.59
C CYS A 527 -44.46 -10.45 18.33
N TYR A 528 -43.88 -11.65 18.20
CA TYR A 528 -44.62 -12.90 18.29
C TYR A 528 -44.45 -13.48 19.70
#